data_adf1f8f8f43ff8bd6be3beaa289cd7f6
#
_entry.id   adf1f8f8f43ff8bd6be3beaa289cd7f6
#
_cell.length_a   1.000
_cell.length_b   1.000
_cell.length_c   1.000
_cell.angle_alpha   90.00
_cell.angle_beta   90.00
_cell.angle_gamma   90.00
#
_symmetry.space_group_name_H-M   'P 1'
#
loop_
_entity.id
_entity.type
_entity.pdbx_description
1 polymer ?
#
loop_
_entity_poly.entity_id
_entity_poly.type
_entity_poly.pdbx_seq_one_letter_code
_entity_poly.pdbx_strand_id
1 'polypeptide(L)'
;ISKLPYLQAVVKETLRLHPPAPMLVPHKSEADVELCDFMVPKSSQILVNVWAMGRDSSIWTNPDEFRPERFLESDLDFKGQDFELIPFGAGRRICPGLPLASRTVHIVLASLLCKYNWKLKHGQNPQDMDISEKYGITLHKAQPLLVIPIQA
;
A
#
# COMPACT_ATOMS: atom_id res chain seq x y z
N ILE A 1 -0.79 -5.31 18.71
CA ILE A 1 -0.51 -5.30 17.26
C ILE A 1 0.72 -6.15 16.97
N SER A 2 1.82 -6.00 17.75
CA SER A 2 3.05 -6.80 17.57
C SER A 2 2.86 -8.33 17.68
N LYS A 3 1.76 -8.79 18.26
CA LYS A 3 1.39 -10.20 18.40
C LYS A 3 0.45 -10.70 17.28
N LEU A 4 0.24 -9.92 16.23
CA LEU A 4 -0.64 -10.25 15.11
C LEU A 4 0.13 -10.19 13.78
N PRO A 5 1.09 -11.11 13.54
CA PRO A 5 1.97 -11.05 12.38
C PRO A 5 1.21 -11.13 11.05
N TYR A 6 0.17 -11.94 10.97
CA TYR A 6 -0.62 -12.04 9.75
C TYR A 6 -1.38 -10.75 9.43
N LEU A 7 -1.91 -10.06 10.44
CA LEU A 7 -2.56 -8.76 10.25
C LEU A 7 -1.58 -7.72 9.70
N GLN A 8 -0.34 -7.73 10.21
CA GLN A 8 0.72 -6.85 9.70
C GLN A 8 1.06 -7.19 8.25
N ALA A 9 1.16 -8.46 7.92
CA ALA A 9 1.40 -8.94 6.57
C ALA A 9 0.29 -8.51 5.60
N VAL A 10 -0.98 -8.62 5.99
CA VAL A 10 -2.13 -8.14 5.21
C VAL A 10 -2.04 -6.64 4.95
N VAL A 11 -1.68 -5.84 5.95
CA VAL A 11 -1.53 -4.39 5.76
C VAL A 11 -0.37 -4.06 4.82
N LYS A 12 0.77 -4.73 4.96
CA LYS A 12 1.93 -4.55 4.07
C LYS A 12 1.57 -4.91 2.62
N GLU A 13 0.90 -6.04 2.41
CA GLU A 13 0.49 -6.50 1.08
C GLU A 13 -0.56 -5.57 0.45
N THR A 14 -1.48 -5.05 1.26
CA THR A 14 -2.44 -4.05 0.79
C THR A 14 -1.73 -2.77 0.32
N LEU A 15 -0.75 -2.30 1.07
CA LEU A 15 0.04 -1.10 0.72
C LEU A 15 0.94 -1.34 -0.50
N ARG A 16 1.41 -2.57 -0.73
CA ARG A 16 2.18 -2.94 -1.91
C ARG A 16 1.31 -2.91 -3.17
N LEU A 17 0.18 -3.62 -3.15
CA LEU A 17 -0.70 -3.73 -4.34
C LEU A 17 -1.53 -2.47 -4.56
N HIS A 18 -2.03 -1.86 -3.50
CA HIS A 18 -2.97 -0.75 -3.56
C HIS A 18 -2.44 0.48 -2.80
N PRO A 19 -1.28 1.04 -3.20
CA PRO A 19 -0.73 2.22 -2.54
C PRO A 19 -1.68 3.41 -2.70
N PRO A 20 -2.09 4.09 -1.61
CA PRO A 20 -3.03 5.23 -1.69
C PRO A 20 -2.53 6.37 -2.57
N ALA A 21 -1.21 6.58 -2.64
CA ALA A 21 -0.55 7.57 -3.48
C ALA A 21 0.35 6.88 -4.51
N PRO A 22 -0.20 6.36 -5.63
CA PRO A 22 0.52 5.47 -6.56
C PRO A 22 1.73 6.10 -7.23
N MET A 23 1.75 7.44 -7.38
CA MET A 23 2.86 8.19 -7.95
C MET A 23 3.62 9.03 -6.91
N LEU A 24 3.34 8.83 -5.63
CA LEU A 24 3.75 9.70 -4.53
C LEU A 24 3.44 11.19 -4.78
N VAL A 25 3.98 12.06 -3.91
CA VAL A 25 3.92 13.51 -4.13
C VAL A 25 5.05 13.90 -5.05
N PRO A 26 4.81 14.68 -6.10
CA PRO A 26 5.84 15.09 -7.04
C PRO A 26 7.03 15.79 -6.36
N HIS A 27 8.23 15.44 -6.79
CA HIS A 27 9.48 16.11 -6.42
C HIS A 27 9.89 17.09 -7.54
N LYS A 28 10.60 18.14 -7.18
CA LYS A 28 11.17 19.07 -8.12
C LYS A 28 12.70 19.07 -7.97
N SER A 29 13.42 18.92 -9.08
CA SER A 29 14.88 19.01 -9.07
C SER A 29 15.33 20.46 -8.81
N GLU A 30 16.27 20.65 -7.88
CA GLU A 30 16.81 21.98 -7.56
C GLU A 30 17.99 22.38 -8.47
N ALA A 31 18.62 21.38 -9.10
CA ALA A 31 19.73 21.53 -10.02
C ALA A 31 19.61 20.49 -11.14
N ASP A 32 20.47 20.60 -12.15
CA ASP A 32 20.68 19.51 -13.11
C ASP A 32 21.30 18.33 -12.36
N VAL A 33 20.72 17.15 -12.49
CA VAL A 33 21.13 15.92 -11.78
C VAL A 33 21.17 14.76 -12.75
N GLU A 34 22.26 14.02 -12.73
CA GLU A 34 22.35 12.73 -13.41
C GLU A 34 21.70 11.64 -12.56
N LEU A 35 20.78 10.89 -13.16
CA LEU A 35 20.08 9.79 -12.54
C LEU A 35 20.04 8.60 -13.50
N CYS A 36 20.74 7.51 -13.17
CA CYS A 36 20.79 6.29 -13.99
C CYS A 36 21.07 6.59 -15.47
N ASP A 37 22.16 7.28 -15.77
CA ASP A 37 22.61 7.71 -17.10
C ASP A 37 21.67 8.72 -17.82
N PHE A 38 20.65 9.23 -17.15
CA PHE A 38 19.79 10.29 -17.67
C PHE A 38 20.07 11.62 -17.00
N MET A 39 20.23 12.67 -17.81
CA MET A 39 20.31 14.04 -17.31
C MET A 39 18.90 14.57 -17.01
N VAL A 40 18.63 14.83 -15.76
CA VAL A 40 17.39 15.45 -15.28
C VAL A 40 17.64 16.96 -15.11
N PRO A 41 17.07 17.80 -15.97
CA PRO A 41 17.26 19.24 -15.88
C PRO A 41 16.72 19.84 -14.59
N LYS A 42 17.31 20.97 -14.18
CA LYS A 42 16.77 21.79 -13.10
C LYS A 42 15.30 22.11 -13.32
N SER A 43 14.53 22.08 -12.25
CA SER A 43 13.08 22.33 -12.23
C SER A 43 12.22 21.24 -12.85
N SER A 44 12.79 20.12 -13.27
CA SER A 44 12.00 18.95 -13.69
C SER A 44 11.13 18.43 -12.57
N GLN A 45 9.93 18.02 -12.93
CA GLN A 45 9.02 17.32 -12.00
C GLN A 45 9.30 15.81 -12.08
N ILE A 46 9.56 15.20 -10.93
CA ILE A 46 9.89 13.78 -10.79
C ILE A 46 8.77 13.08 -10.04
N LEU A 47 8.26 12.01 -10.62
CA LEU A 47 7.25 11.15 -10.02
C LEU A 47 7.88 9.78 -9.72
N VAL A 48 7.57 9.23 -8.55
CA VAL A 48 8.00 7.89 -8.14
C VAL A 48 6.80 6.96 -8.24
N ASN A 49 6.84 6.05 -9.21
CA ASN A 49 5.73 5.13 -9.49
C ASN A 49 5.76 3.92 -8.55
N VAL A 50 5.32 4.11 -7.31
CA VAL A 50 5.28 3.02 -6.31
C VAL A 50 4.24 1.94 -6.64
N TRP A 51 3.25 2.26 -7.45
CA TRP A 51 2.28 1.28 -7.95
C TRP A 51 2.95 0.27 -8.88
N ALA A 52 3.79 0.73 -9.82
CA ALA A 52 4.55 -0.15 -10.70
C ALA A 52 5.62 -0.92 -9.92
N MET A 53 6.32 -0.25 -8.98
CA MET A 53 7.30 -0.91 -8.12
C MET A 53 6.70 -2.07 -7.34
N GLY A 54 5.49 -1.90 -6.82
CA GLY A 54 4.77 -2.97 -6.12
C GLY A 54 4.36 -4.15 -7.02
N ARG A 55 4.43 -3.99 -8.35
CA ARG A 55 4.07 -5.01 -9.37
C ARG A 55 5.25 -5.46 -10.22
N ASP A 56 6.46 -5.08 -9.84
CA ASP A 56 7.67 -5.46 -10.58
C ASP A 56 8.04 -6.92 -10.30
N SER A 57 8.02 -7.75 -11.35
CA SER A 57 8.35 -9.17 -11.25
C SER A 57 9.84 -9.44 -10.96
N SER A 58 10.71 -8.45 -11.13
CA SER A 58 12.12 -8.55 -10.74
C SER A 58 12.31 -8.46 -9.22
N ILE A 59 11.33 -7.87 -8.52
CA ILE A 59 11.32 -7.67 -7.06
C ILE A 59 10.38 -8.67 -6.38
N TRP A 60 9.18 -8.88 -6.94
CA TRP A 60 8.11 -9.62 -6.31
C TRP A 60 7.74 -10.88 -7.09
N THR A 61 7.81 -12.03 -6.47
CA THR A 61 7.28 -13.28 -7.05
C THR A 61 5.76 -13.21 -7.12
N ASN A 62 5.18 -13.54 -8.29
CA ASN A 62 3.75 -13.41 -8.56
C ASN A 62 3.21 -12.04 -8.12
N PRO A 63 3.66 -10.95 -8.75
CA PRO A 63 3.46 -9.59 -8.25
C PRO A 63 1.98 -9.16 -8.22
N ASP A 64 1.13 -9.71 -9.07
CA ASP A 64 -0.30 -9.38 -9.15
C ASP A 64 -1.17 -10.17 -8.17
N GLU A 65 -0.62 -11.19 -7.50
CA GLU A 65 -1.32 -11.94 -6.47
C GLU A 65 -1.30 -11.20 -5.14
N PHE A 66 -2.47 -11.12 -4.47
CA PHE A 66 -2.56 -10.68 -3.09
C PHE A 66 -2.13 -11.83 -2.16
N ARG A 67 -0.89 -11.79 -1.69
CA ARG A 67 -0.27 -12.85 -0.91
C ARG A 67 0.43 -12.30 0.33
N PRO A 68 -0.29 -12.11 1.44
CA PRO A 68 0.29 -11.60 2.70
C PRO A 68 1.45 -12.45 3.24
N GLU A 69 1.45 -13.75 2.96
CA GLU A 69 2.45 -14.71 3.43
C GLU A 69 3.88 -14.30 3.04
N ARG A 70 4.06 -13.54 1.95
CA ARG A 70 5.39 -13.03 1.54
C ARG A 70 6.05 -12.14 2.60
N PHE A 71 5.27 -11.59 3.53
CA PHE A 71 5.75 -10.74 4.61
C PHE A 71 5.88 -11.47 5.96
N LEU A 72 5.54 -12.74 6.06
CA LEU A 72 5.65 -13.51 7.32
C LEU A 72 7.09 -13.90 7.62
N GLU A 73 7.88 -14.16 6.58
CA GLU A 73 9.29 -14.57 6.67
C GLU A 73 10.24 -13.45 6.17
N SER A 74 9.74 -12.22 6.08
CA SER A 74 10.47 -11.07 5.55
C SER A 74 10.49 -9.94 6.57
N ASP A 75 11.66 -9.34 6.75
CA ASP A 75 11.85 -8.15 7.57
C ASP A 75 11.46 -6.84 6.84
N LEU A 76 11.07 -6.91 5.56
CA LEU A 76 10.64 -5.74 4.77
C LEU A 76 9.53 -4.96 5.48
N ASP A 77 9.72 -3.63 5.57
CA ASP A 77 8.76 -2.71 6.18
C ASP A 77 8.55 -1.46 5.29
N PHE A 78 7.39 -0.84 5.42
CA PHE A 78 7.03 0.38 4.68
C PHE A 78 7.51 1.68 5.36
N LYS A 79 8.49 1.60 6.26
CA LYS A 79 9.04 2.75 7.01
C LYS A 79 10.08 3.56 6.23
N GLY A 80 10.26 3.30 4.94
CA GLY A 80 11.12 4.07 4.06
C GLY A 80 12.61 3.72 4.13
N GLN A 81 12.94 2.54 4.68
CA GLN A 81 14.28 1.95 4.66
C GLN A 81 14.41 0.91 3.54
N ASP A 82 13.34 0.19 3.27
CA ASP A 82 13.25 -0.86 2.25
C ASP A 82 12.64 -0.26 0.99
N PHE A 83 13.47 0.07 0.01
CA PHE A 83 13.04 0.79 -1.19
C PHE A 83 12.09 -0.01 -2.08
N GLU A 84 12.00 -1.30 -1.90
CA GLU A 84 11.01 -2.18 -2.55
C GLU A 84 9.56 -1.87 -2.11
N LEU A 85 9.39 -1.27 -0.92
CA LEU A 85 8.08 -1.00 -0.31
C LEU A 85 8.04 0.39 0.34
N ILE A 86 7.80 1.43 -0.45
CA ILE A 86 7.79 2.82 0.01
C ILE A 86 6.45 3.54 -0.27
N PRO A 87 5.30 3.00 0.14
CA PRO A 87 3.98 3.63 -0.13
C PRO A 87 3.81 5.00 0.55
N PHE A 88 4.66 5.33 1.52
CA PHE A 88 4.72 6.62 2.21
C PHE A 88 5.93 7.47 1.80
N GLY A 89 6.64 7.08 0.74
CA GLY A 89 7.91 7.68 0.35
C GLY A 89 9.06 7.28 1.26
N ALA A 90 10.20 7.95 1.10
CA ALA A 90 11.42 7.68 1.85
C ALA A 90 12.23 8.97 2.10
N GLY A 91 13.27 8.87 2.95
CA GLY A 91 14.22 9.94 3.22
C GLY A 91 13.61 11.19 3.86
N ARG A 92 14.16 12.37 3.53
CA ARG A 92 13.78 13.65 4.12
C ARG A 92 12.34 14.08 3.84
N ARG A 93 11.68 13.48 2.87
CA ARG A 93 10.31 13.81 2.43
C ARG A 93 9.33 12.68 2.68
N ILE A 94 9.70 11.71 3.54
CA ILE A 94 8.78 10.67 3.99
C ILE A 94 7.53 11.28 4.62
N CYS A 95 6.39 10.63 4.44
CA CYS A 95 5.12 11.08 4.99
C CYS A 95 5.20 11.25 6.51
N PRO A 96 4.98 12.45 7.05
CA PRO A 96 5.01 12.68 8.49
C PRO A 96 3.85 11.99 9.23
N GLY A 97 2.77 11.66 8.53
CA GLY A 97 1.62 10.94 9.07
C GLY A 97 1.80 9.42 9.18
N LEU A 98 2.90 8.85 8.68
CA LEU A 98 3.15 7.41 8.66
C LEU A 98 2.99 6.75 10.05
N PRO A 99 3.56 7.28 11.16
CA PRO A 99 3.41 6.65 12.47
C PRO A 99 1.96 6.59 12.95
N LEU A 100 1.17 7.63 12.66
CA LEU A 100 -0.26 7.67 12.98
C LEU A 100 -1.04 6.70 12.09
N ALA A 101 -0.85 6.77 10.77
CA ALA A 101 -1.53 5.92 9.80
C ALA A 101 -1.29 4.43 10.10
N SER A 102 -0.04 4.04 10.31
CA SER A 102 0.33 2.66 10.63
C SER A 102 -0.41 2.17 11.87
N ARG A 103 -0.40 2.93 12.97
CA ARG A 103 -1.10 2.54 14.20
C ARG A 103 -2.61 2.47 14.01
N THR A 104 -3.19 3.48 13.38
CA THR A 104 -4.64 3.58 13.20
C THR A 104 -5.19 2.45 12.34
N VAL A 105 -4.56 2.16 11.21
CA VAL A 105 -5.01 1.06 10.31
C VAL A 105 -5.01 -0.26 11.05
N HIS A 106 -3.93 -0.60 11.75
CA HIS A 106 -3.86 -1.86 12.49
C HIS A 106 -4.88 -1.95 13.63
N ILE A 107 -5.06 -0.87 14.42
CA ILE A 107 -6.01 -0.88 15.54
C ILE A 107 -7.44 -0.99 15.04
N VAL A 108 -7.81 -0.20 14.02
CA VAL A 108 -9.17 -0.22 13.46
C VAL A 108 -9.48 -1.59 12.85
N LEU A 109 -8.57 -2.11 12.02
CA LEU A 109 -8.78 -3.42 11.38
C LEU A 109 -8.88 -4.54 12.41
N ALA A 110 -7.96 -4.59 13.39
CA ALA A 110 -8.02 -5.56 14.48
C ALA A 110 -9.33 -5.45 15.27
N SER A 111 -9.76 -4.24 15.61
CA SER A 111 -10.99 -4.02 16.38
C SER A 111 -12.25 -4.47 15.62
N LEU A 112 -12.28 -4.23 14.32
CA LEU A 112 -13.40 -4.65 13.47
C LEU A 112 -13.46 -6.18 13.33
N LEU A 113 -12.32 -6.83 13.16
CA LEU A 113 -12.23 -8.28 13.00
C LEU A 113 -12.45 -9.04 14.32
N CYS A 114 -12.07 -8.45 15.46
CA CYS A 114 -12.30 -9.06 16.77
C CYS A 114 -13.76 -8.96 17.25
N LYS A 115 -14.50 -7.95 16.79
CA LYS A 115 -15.86 -7.70 17.29
C LYS A 115 -16.96 -8.25 16.41
N TYR A 116 -16.66 -8.44 15.11
CA TYR A 116 -17.67 -8.77 14.12
C TYR A 116 -17.18 -9.84 13.16
N ASN A 117 -18.09 -10.75 12.82
CA ASN A 117 -18.04 -11.52 11.59
C ASN A 117 -18.65 -10.67 10.46
N TRP A 118 -18.17 -10.84 9.25
CA TRP A 118 -18.56 -10.00 8.12
C TRP A 118 -19.17 -10.83 7.00
N LYS A 119 -20.29 -10.37 6.46
CA LYS A 119 -20.88 -10.92 5.25
C LYS A 119 -20.94 -9.86 4.17
N LEU A 120 -20.65 -10.24 2.94
CA LEU A 120 -20.87 -9.39 1.78
C LEU A 120 -22.38 -9.19 1.57
N LYS A 121 -22.76 -7.97 1.22
CA LYS A 121 -24.14 -7.64 0.89
C LYS A 121 -24.60 -8.47 -0.33
N HIS A 122 -25.85 -8.81 -0.38
CA HIS A 122 -26.47 -9.62 -1.46
C HIS A 122 -25.94 -11.05 -1.61
N GLY A 123 -25.27 -11.62 -0.60
CA GLY A 123 -24.77 -12.99 -0.65
C GLY A 123 -23.63 -13.20 -1.67
N GLN A 124 -22.98 -12.13 -2.08
CA GLN A 124 -21.84 -12.19 -2.99
C GLN A 124 -20.72 -13.05 -2.40
N ASN A 125 -20.09 -13.88 -3.24
CA ASN A 125 -18.92 -14.62 -2.84
C ASN A 125 -17.69 -13.68 -2.79
N PRO A 126 -16.83 -13.75 -1.77
CA PRO A 126 -15.59 -12.95 -1.71
C PRO A 126 -14.70 -13.09 -2.94
N GLN A 127 -14.68 -14.26 -3.59
CA GLN A 127 -13.89 -14.51 -4.80
C GLN A 127 -14.39 -13.75 -6.03
N ASP A 128 -15.69 -13.39 -6.06
CA ASP A 128 -16.32 -12.69 -7.17
C ASP A 128 -16.37 -11.17 -6.94
N MET A 129 -15.72 -10.69 -5.88
CA MET A 129 -15.72 -9.28 -5.54
C MET A 129 -14.87 -8.48 -6.54
N ASP A 130 -15.47 -7.46 -7.15
CA ASP A 130 -14.73 -6.49 -7.97
C ASP A 130 -13.72 -5.73 -7.11
N ILE A 131 -12.44 -5.96 -7.34
CA ILE A 131 -11.32 -5.29 -6.67
C ILE A 131 -10.67 -4.22 -7.56
N SER A 132 -11.32 -3.84 -8.66
CA SER A 132 -10.81 -2.81 -9.56
C SER A 132 -10.54 -1.49 -8.84
N GLU A 133 -9.54 -0.79 -9.32
CA GLU A 133 -9.05 0.46 -8.74
C GLU A 133 -9.63 1.66 -9.50
N LYS A 134 -9.91 2.72 -8.76
CA LYS A 134 -10.24 4.03 -9.31
C LYS A 134 -9.21 5.05 -8.84
N TYR A 135 -8.56 5.69 -9.81
CA TYR A 135 -7.62 6.75 -9.55
C TYR A 135 -8.35 8.10 -9.33
N GLY A 136 -7.89 8.83 -8.32
CA GLY A 136 -8.34 10.18 -8.01
C GLY A 136 -7.21 10.93 -7.30
N ILE A 137 -7.52 11.69 -6.25
CA ILE A 137 -6.50 12.25 -5.34
C ILE A 137 -5.73 11.11 -4.66
N THR A 138 -6.46 10.05 -4.32
CA THR A 138 -5.90 8.78 -3.84
C THR A 138 -6.43 7.64 -4.68
N LEU A 139 -5.65 6.55 -4.74
CA LEU A 139 -6.10 5.30 -5.30
C LEU A 139 -7.06 4.62 -4.30
N HIS A 140 -8.21 4.21 -4.76
CA HIS A 140 -9.21 3.52 -3.94
C HIS A 140 -9.97 2.48 -4.76
N LYS A 141 -10.69 1.60 -4.07
CA LYS A 141 -11.55 0.61 -4.72
C LYS A 141 -12.62 1.30 -5.57
N ALA A 142 -12.78 0.89 -6.85
CA ALA A 142 -13.72 1.50 -7.78
C ALA A 142 -15.17 1.41 -7.28
N GLN A 143 -15.55 0.24 -6.77
CA GLN A 143 -16.85 0.01 -6.15
C GLN A 143 -16.70 -0.04 -4.63
N PRO A 144 -17.52 0.70 -3.86
CA PRO A 144 -17.49 0.63 -2.40
C PRO A 144 -17.70 -0.79 -1.88
N LEU A 145 -16.97 -1.16 -0.83
CA LEU A 145 -17.17 -2.42 -0.13
C LEU A 145 -18.44 -2.32 0.73
N LEU A 146 -19.46 -3.12 0.42
CA LEU A 146 -20.69 -3.19 1.16
C LEU A 146 -20.73 -4.49 1.98
N VAL A 147 -20.60 -4.37 3.28
CA VAL A 147 -20.57 -5.50 4.22
C VAL A 147 -21.59 -5.34 5.34
N ILE A 148 -22.03 -6.46 5.88
CA ILE A 148 -22.97 -6.54 7.00
C ILE A 148 -22.20 -7.10 8.19
N PRO A 149 -22.08 -6.33 9.30
CA PRO A 149 -21.49 -6.84 10.52
C PRO A 149 -22.45 -7.79 11.22
N ILE A 150 -21.93 -8.91 11.70
CA ILE A 150 -22.64 -9.87 12.54
C ILE A 150 -21.83 -9.97 13.83
N GLN A 151 -22.48 -9.81 14.96
CA GLN A 151 -21.80 -9.91 16.25
C GLN A 151 -21.12 -11.29 16.37
N ALA A 152 -19.83 -11.30 16.73
CA ALA A 152 -19.04 -12.51 16.90
C ALA A 152 -19.44 -13.28 18.17
#